data_4b485df70cbc9e68ca44f740c992bd85
#
_entry.id   4b485df70cbc9e68ca44f740c992bd85
#
_cell.length_a   1.000
_cell.length_b   1.000
_cell.length_c   1.000
_cell.angle_alpha   90.00
_cell.angle_beta   90.00
_cell.angle_gamma   90.00
#
_symmetry.space_group_name_H-M   'P 1'
#
loop_
_entity.id
_entity.type
_entity.pdbx_description
1 polymer ?
#
loop_
_entity_poly.entity_id
_entity_poly.type
_entity_poly.pdbx_seq_one_letter_code
_entity_poly.pdbx_strand_id
1 'polypeptide(L)'
;MKHLISIFAAAVMFVACTSDVQVVKNTLRAPAYPLVTIDPFTSAWSAADRLFDAPVTHWTGAEHNLIGILTVDGVPYRFLGKESPRNRFIARASDQTGWPASYMLSRPSGSWMERDYDDSSWIFGEGAFGSPSRRPMIHTDWEGPQVWVRREVQLDKSFAGRDMYLYLTANEYATVYVNGIAVVDDTKKYSGEYIRLADDVTASLVSGKNVIAAVVTNPSGSAQFDVALVEKLPIQMRQEMTAEQLYADVQPMQTRYGFTCGPVELSVSFLAPLFLDDLDLVSRPVNYISYEVSSLDGVKHDVKISLEASPAWAVNFYGNEETLSQTFSSNGLLYLKASSVDQNILGKKGDDDRINWGSFYLVAEESDTQALVSEEGDMAFVRDLGSSRKAEGKFMIGYDDLYSVQYFGENLRPYWNRTGDVTIESQFE
;
A
#
# COMPACT_ATOMS: atom_id res chain seq x y z
N MET A 1 48.18 74.37 -18.05
CA MET A 1 47.99 73.57 -16.83
C MET A 1 47.00 72.49 -17.14
N LYS A 2 47.52 71.28 -17.36
CA LYS A 2 46.69 70.11 -17.74
C LYS A 2 46.55 69.23 -16.49
N HIS A 3 45.35 69.04 -15.98
CA HIS A 3 45.08 68.09 -14.90
C HIS A 3 44.83 66.71 -15.48
N LEU A 4 45.74 65.77 -15.16
CA LEU A 4 45.57 64.34 -15.35
C LEU A 4 44.70 63.83 -14.21
N ILE A 5 43.54 63.22 -14.54
CA ILE A 5 42.73 62.44 -13.62
C ILE A 5 43.08 60.98 -13.84
N SER A 6 43.72 60.37 -12.86
CA SER A 6 44.00 58.93 -12.82
C SER A 6 42.76 58.22 -12.26
N ILE A 7 42.13 57.36 -13.09
CA ILE A 7 41.06 56.47 -12.66
C ILE A 7 41.71 55.19 -12.17
N PHE A 8 41.62 54.93 -10.86
CA PHE A 8 41.96 53.63 -10.25
C PHE A 8 40.73 52.72 -10.40
N ALA A 9 40.80 51.71 -11.27
CA ALA A 9 39.82 50.64 -11.36
C ALA A 9 40.18 49.60 -10.28
N ALA A 10 39.38 49.58 -9.21
CA ALA A 10 39.44 48.48 -8.21
C ALA A 10 38.73 47.26 -8.76
N ALA A 11 39.46 46.26 -9.16
CA ALA A 11 38.96 44.92 -9.47
C ALA A 11 38.57 44.21 -8.16
N VAL A 12 37.28 44.13 -7.84
CA VAL A 12 36.75 43.33 -6.76
C VAL A 12 36.72 41.86 -7.26
N MET A 13 37.72 41.06 -6.85
CA MET A 13 37.65 39.62 -7.02
C MET A 13 36.60 39.04 -6.06
N PHE A 14 35.44 38.67 -6.60
CA PHE A 14 34.56 37.74 -5.89
C PHE A 14 35.20 36.37 -5.86
N VAL A 15 35.83 36.03 -4.76
CA VAL A 15 36.15 34.63 -4.43
C VAL A 15 34.85 33.97 -4.03
N ALA A 16 34.22 33.28 -4.96
CA ALA A 16 33.15 32.37 -4.64
C ALA A 16 33.77 31.21 -3.85
N CYS A 17 33.69 31.26 -2.53
CA CYS A 17 33.91 30.09 -1.70
C CYS A 17 32.76 29.13 -1.96
N THR A 18 32.90 28.28 -2.95
CA THR A 18 32.15 27.02 -2.99
C THR A 18 32.79 26.12 -1.93
N SER A 19 32.31 26.23 -0.70
CA SER A 19 32.53 25.18 0.28
C SER A 19 31.75 23.97 -0.21
N ASP A 20 32.44 23.03 -0.86
CA ASP A 20 31.90 21.66 -1.00
C ASP A 20 31.67 21.16 0.41
N VAL A 21 30.41 21.25 0.86
CA VAL A 21 30.01 20.60 2.10
C VAL A 21 30.08 19.10 1.81
N GLN A 22 31.21 18.49 2.19
CA GLN A 22 31.32 17.04 2.12
C GLN A 22 30.31 16.44 3.08
N VAL A 23 29.24 15.92 2.54
CA VAL A 23 28.24 15.18 3.31
C VAL A 23 28.92 13.90 3.82
N VAL A 24 29.17 13.85 5.12
CA VAL A 24 29.71 12.66 5.76
C VAL A 24 28.64 11.56 5.71
N LYS A 25 28.95 10.43 5.05
CA LYS A 25 28.06 9.28 4.98
C LYS A 25 27.89 8.67 6.36
N ASN A 26 26.65 8.35 6.72
CA ASN A 26 26.35 7.60 7.93
C ASN A 26 26.52 6.10 7.64
N THR A 27 27.41 5.43 8.35
CA THR A 27 27.68 4.00 8.17
C THR A 27 26.92 3.10 9.16
N LEU A 28 26.12 3.69 10.05
CA LEU A 28 25.30 2.91 10.98
C LEU A 28 24.16 2.21 10.27
N ARG A 29 24.04 0.90 10.52
CA ARG A 29 22.89 0.12 10.05
C ARG A 29 21.64 0.53 10.84
N ALA A 30 20.68 1.17 10.18
CA ALA A 30 19.40 1.47 10.79
C ALA A 30 18.54 0.18 10.93
N PRO A 31 17.72 0.03 11.97
CA PRO A 31 16.77 -1.08 12.07
C PRO A 31 15.82 -1.16 10.87
N ALA A 32 15.36 -0.02 10.39
CA ALA A 32 14.68 0.18 9.11
C ALA A 32 15.09 1.52 8.52
N TYR A 33 15.16 1.59 7.20
CA TYR A 33 15.50 2.81 6.46
C TYR A 33 14.22 3.55 6.07
N PRO A 34 14.03 4.84 6.47
CA PRO A 34 12.88 5.62 6.05
C PRO A 34 12.99 5.96 4.56
N LEU A 35 11.91 5.72 3.81
CA LEU A 35 11.81 6.04 2.39
C LEU A 35 10.76 7.13 2.15
N VAL A 36 9.59 6.97 2.72
CA VAL A 36 8.50 7.95 2.69
C VAL A 36 7.97 8.11 4.10
N THR A 37 7.85 9.36 4.57
CA THR A 37 7.39 9.67 5.93
C THR A 37 6.52 10.92 5.90
N ILE A 38 5.32 10.80 5.36
CA ILE A 38 4.35 11.90 5.30
C ILE A 38 3.70 12.08 6.67
N ASP A 39 3.09 11.00 7.18
CA ASP A 39 2.47 10.93 8.50
C ASP A 39 2.48 9.46 9.01
N PRO A 40 1.98 9.17 10.24
CA PRO A 40 1.94 7.79 10.76
C PRO A 40 1.08 6.82 9.94
N PHE A 41 0.09 7.30 9.19
CA PHE A 41 -0.79 6.46 8.35
C PHE A 41 -0.24 6.26 6.94
N THR A 42 0.65 7.17 6.49
CA THR A 42 1.25 7.15 5.15
C THR A 42 2.76 7.18 5.24
N SER A 43 3.34 6.01 5.41
CA SER A 43 4.80 5.85 5.50
C SER A 43 5.27 4.60 4.77
N ALA A 44 6.54 4.60 4.38
CA ALA A 44 7.20 3.46 3.75
C ALA A 44 8.64 3.32 4.22
N TRP A 45 9.01 2.09 4.54
CA TRP A 45 10.28 1.73 5.17
C TRP A 45 10.88 0.50 4.48
N SER A 46 12.20 0.42 4.45
CA SER A 46 12.94 -0.79 4.08
C SER A 46 13.66 -1.35 5.30
N ALA A 47 13.29 -2.57 5.70
CA ALA A 47 13.97 -3.31 6.77
C ALA A 47 15.14 -4.17 6.26
N ALA A 48 15.35 -4.22 4.94
CA ALA A 48 16.39 -5.03 4.31
C ALA A 48 17.75 -4.33 4.28
N ASP A 49 18.82 -5.12 4.17
CA ASP A 49 20.16 -4.60 4.00
C ASP A 49 20.39 -4.03 2.59
N ARG A 50 19.80 -4.69 1.57
CA ARG A 50 19.76 -4.16 0.21
C ARG A 50 18.33 -3.76 -0.10
N LEU A 51 18.15 -2.61 -0.72
CA LEU A 51 16.85 -1.98 -0.94
C LEU A 51 15.87 -2.82 -1.76
N PHE A 52 16.35 -3.81 -2.50
CA PHE A 52 15.60 -4.73 -3.35
C PHE A 52 15.44 -6.15 -2.79
N ASP A 53 15.89 -6.45 -1.57
CA ASP A 53 15.81 -7.80 -0.99
C ASP A 53 14.44 -8.12 -0.39
N ALA A 54 13.66 -7.11 -0.02
CA ALA A 54 12.34 -7.24 0.58
C ALA A 54 11.35 -6.23 -0.01
N PRO A 55 10.04 -6.48 0.14
CA PRO A 55 9.02 -5.47 -0.12
C PRO A 55 9.21 -4.23 0.75
N VAL A 56 8.79 -3.08 0.23
CA VAL A 56 8.69 -1.86 1.02
C VAL A 56 7.41 -1.94 1.86
N THR A 57 7.50 -1.59 3.14
CA THR A 57 6.40 -1.76 4.08
C THR A 57 6.07 -0.46 4.83
N HIS A 58 4.82 -0.34 5.23
CA HIS A 58 4.41 0.58 6.29
C HIS A 58 5.10 0.21 7.62
N TRP A 59 5.18 1.10 8.58
CA TRP A 59 5.79 0.81 9.89
C TRP A 59 5.10 -0.34 10.65
N THR A 60 3.82 -0.61 10.37
CA THR A 60 3.06 -1.75 10.92
C THR A 60 3.44 -3.10 10.31
N GLY A 61 4.26 -3.11 9.25
CA GLY A 61 4.64 -4.30 8.49
C GLY A 61 3.75 -4.63 7.30
N ALA A 62 2.63 -3.92 7.11
CA ALA A 62 1.81 -4.05 5.91
C ALA A 62 2.54 -3.51 4.67
N GLU A 63 2.28 -4.09 3.51
CA GLU A 63 2.97 -3.69 2.30
C GLU A 63 2.46 -2.34 1.78
N HIS A 64 3.37 -1.38 1.66
CA HIS A 64 3.25 -0.17 0.87
C HIS A 64 4.26 -0.26 -0.27
N ASN A 65 4.01 -1.18 -1.20
CA ASN A 65 5.02 -1.61 -2.15
C ASN A 65 5.41 -0.49 -3.13
N LEU A 66 6.73 -0.36 -3.31
CA LEU A 66 7.38 0.45 -4.33
C LEU A 66 8.38 -0.44 -5.06
N ILE A 67 8.35 -0.44 -6.39
CA ILE A 67 9.29 -1.18 -7.23
C ILE A 67 10.02 -0.19 -8.11
N GLY A 68 11.36 -0.19 -8.05
CA GLY A 68 12.19 0.67 -8.88
C GLY A 68 13.10 -0.16 -9.80
N ILE A 69 13.06 0.13 -11.10
CA ILE A 69 13.86 -0.53 -12.12
C ILE A 69 14.56 0.52 -12.97
N LEU A 70 15.87 0.37 -13.16
CA LEU A 70 16.62 1.13 -14.16
C LEU A 70 16.92 0.23 -15.36
N THR A 71 16.46 0.59 -16.54
CA THR A 71 16.80 -0.11 -17.78
C THR A 71 17.92 0.61 -18.48
N VAL A 72 19.03 -0.10 -18.73
CA VAL A 72 20.22 0.43 -19.40
C VAL A 72 20.50 -0.42 -20.62
N ASP A 73 20.51 0.20 -21.81
CA ASP A 73 20.72 -0.47 -23.11
C ASP A 73 19.81 -1.70 -23.28
N GLY A 74 18.56 -1.59 -22.82
CA GLY A 74 17.55 -2.64 -22.86
C GLY A 74 17.63 -3.70 -21.75
N VAL A 75 18.63 -3.65 -20.85
CA VAL A 75 18.75 -4.55 -19.71
C VAL A 75 18.14 -3.92 -18.45
N PRO A 76 17.07 -4.50 -17.86
CA PRO A 76 16.47 -3.98 -16.65
C PRO A 76 17.24 -4.42 -15.40
N TYR A 77 17.49 -3.47 -14.48
CA TYR A 77 18.13 -3.66 -13.18
C TYR A 77 17.20 -3.20 -12.07
N ARG A 78 16.80 -4.12 -11.20
CA ARG A 78 16.01 -3.78 -10.01
C ARG A 78 16.91 -3.16 -8.95
N PHE A 79 16.54 -1.97 -8.48
CA PHE A 79 17.23 -1.26 -7.41
C PHE A 79 16.37 -1.05 -6.15
N LEU A 80 15.03 -1.16 -6.26
CA LEU A 80 14.09 -0.89 -5.16
C LEU A 80 12.98 -1.93 -5.13
N GLY A 81 12.71 -2.44 -3.93
CA GLY A 81 11.54 -3.25 -3.60
C GLY A 81 11.56 -4.66 -4.18
N LYS A 82 10.57 -5.43 -3.78
CA LYS A 82 10.36 -6.81 -4.20
C LYS A 82 8.86 -7.12 -4.23
N GLU A 83 8.42 -7.90 -5.19
CA GLU A 83 7.04 -8.37 -5.22
C GLU A 83 6.79 -9.41 -4.15
N SER A 84 5.55 -9.41 -3.64
CA SER A 84 5.02 -10.47 -2.78
C SER A 84 3.78 -11.10 -3.39
N PRO A 85 3.43 -12.32 -2.96
CA PRO A 85 2.16 -12.92 -3.32
C PRO A 85 1.00 -12.04 -2.84
N ARG A 86 0.01 -11.82 -3.70
CA ARG A 86 -1.16 -11.01 -3.37
C ARG A 86 -2.34 -11.86 -2.99
N ASN A 87 -3.13 -11.36 -2.05
CA ASN A 87 -4.41 -11.92 -1.69
C ASN A 87 -5.51 -11.16 -2.42
N ARG A 88 -6.35 -11.87 -3.16
CA ARG A 88 -7.57 -11.32 -3.79
C ARG A 88 -8.78 -11.86 -3.05
N PHE A 89 -9.51 -10.99 -2.38
CA PHE A 89 -10.74 -11.37 -1.68
C PHE A 89 -11.87 -11.55 -2.68
N ILE A 90 -12.26 -12.79 -2.91
CA ILE A 90 -13.41 -13.16 -3.76
C ILE A 90 -14.72 -12.89 -3.03
N ALA A 91 -14.73 -13.14 -1.72
CA ALA A 91 -15.79 -12.70 -0.83
C ALA A 91 -15.12 -11.99 0.34
N ARG A 92 -15.39 -10.67 0.49
CA ARG A 92 -14.70 -9.78 1.43
C ARG A 92 -14.96 -10.16 2.89
N ALA A 93 -13.97 -9.97 3.77
CA ALA A 93 -14.16 -9.92 5.20
C ALA A 93 -14.95 -8.67 5.59
N SER A 94 -15.53 -8.67 6.77
CA SER A 94 -16.17 -7.49 7.33
C SER A 94 -15.13 -6.41 7.66
N ASP A 95 -15.49 -5.20 7.37
CA ASP A 95 -14.83 -3.98 7.84
C ASP A 95 -15.90 -3.00 8.35
N GLN A 96 -16.00 -1.80 7.83
CA GLN A 96 -17.13 -0.91 8.09
C GLN A 96 -18.39 -1.32 7.32
N THR A 97 -18.26 -2.22 6.33
CA THR A 97 -19.35 -2.81 5.56
C THR A 97 -19.45 -4.30 5.91
N GLY A 98 -20.66 -4.74 6.28
CA GLY A 98 -20.96 -6.14 6.56
C GLY A 98 -21.19 -6.95 5.28
N TRP A 99 -21.29 -8.26 5.43
CA TRP A 99 -21.67 -9.18 4.36
C TRP A 99 -22.96 -9.91 4.70
N PRO A 100 -23.88 -10.13 3.72
CA PRO A 100 -25.17 -10.74 3.98
C PRO A 100 -25.04 -12.20 4.42
N ALA A 101 -25.87 -12.61 5.39
CA ALA A 101 -25.94 -13.97 5.90
C ALA A 101 -27.30 -14.33 6.44
N SER A 102 -27.60 -15.64 6.48
CA SER A 102 -28.69 -16.22 7.27
C SER A 102 -28.09 -16.81 8.55
N TYR A 103 -28.77 -16.67 9.70
CA TYR A 103 -28.28 -17.22 10.96
C TYR A 103 -29.38 -17.76 11.88
N MET A 104 -28.99 -18.64 12.81
CA MET A 104 -29.86 -19.16 13.88
C MET A 104 -29.10 -19.18 15.21
N LEU A 105 -29.85 -19.04 16.31
CA LEU A 105 -29.35 -19.14 17.67
C LEU A 105 -29.65 -20.51 18.32
N SER A 106 -30.29 -21.40 17.56
CA SER A 106 -30.57 -22.79 17.97
C SER A 106 -30.10 -23.73 16.87
N ARG A 107 -29.73 -24.97 17.27
CA ARG A 107 -29.20 -25.95 16.32
C ARG A 107 -30.18 -26.25 15.19
N PRO A 108 -29.80 -26.04 13.93
CA PRO A 108 -30.61 -26.37 12.78
C PRO A 108 -30.77 -27.90 12.62
N SER A 109 -31.82 -28.33 11.98
CA SER A 109 -32.03 -29.75 11.60
C SER A 109 -31.46 -30.02 10.21
N GLY A 110 -31.15 -31.30 9.93
CA GLY A 110 -30.67 -31.74 8.61
C GLY A 110 -29.26 -31.30 8.26
N SER A 111 -28.95 -31.33 6.98
CA SER A 111 -27.62 -31.03 6.42
C SER A 111 -27.47 -29.53 6.17
N TRP A 112 -27.61 -28.73 7.19
CA TRP A 112 -27.60 -27.27 7.13
C TRP A 112 -26.29 -26.68 6.55
N MET A 113 -25.21 -27.43 6.48
CA MET A 113 -23.91 -27.00 5.90
C MET A 113 -23.89 -27.14 4.37
N GLU A 114 -24.86 -27.88 3.78
CA GLU A 114 -24.88 -28.15 2.35
C GLU A 114 -25.33 -26.91 1.55
N ARG A 115 -24.81 -26.82 0.30
CA ARG A 115 -25.08 -25.71 -0.61
C ARG A 115 -26.56 -25.50 -0.90
N ASP A 116 -27.31 -26.60 -1.09
CA ASP A 116 -28.70 -26.60 -1.54
C ASP A 116 -29.70 -26.62 -0.37
N TYR A 117 -29.22 -26.47 0.87
CA TYR A 117 -30.10 -26.41 2.05
C TYR A 117 -30.98 -25.15 1.98
N ASP A 118 -32.29 -25.30 2.30
CA ASP A 118 -33.26 -24.20 2.39
C ASP A 118 -33.15 -23.50 3.75
N ASP A 119 -32.55 -22.32 3.76
CA ASP A 119 -32.37 -21.44 4.93
C ASP A 119 -33.33 -20.24 4.92
N SER A 120 -34.40 -20.29 4.11
CA SER A 120 -35.40 -19.21 3.99
C SER A 120 -36.13 -18.88 5.31
N SER A 121 -36.16 -19.81 6.26
CA SER A 121 -36.71 -19.62 7.59
C SER A 121 -35.75 -19.07 8.62
N TRP A 122 -34.47 -18.91 8.26
CA TRP A 122 -33.43 -18.36 9.15
C TRP A 122 -33.57 -16.85 9.29
N ILE A 123 -32.98 -16.31 10.35
CA ILE A 123 -32.94 -14.87 10.55
C ILE A 123 -31.89 -14.29 9.57
N PHE A 124 -32.25 -13.22 8.88
CA PHE A 124 -31.30 -12.48 8.05
C PHE A 124 -30.44 -11.58 8.95
N GLY A 125 -29.15 -11.52 8.67
CA GLY A 125 -28.19 -10.65 9.35
C GLY A 125 -27.00 -10.31 8.46
N GLU A 126 -26.11 -9.51 9.01
CA GLU A 126 -24.85 -9.14 8.35
C GLU A 126 -23.67 -9.59 9.20
N GLY A 127 -22.69 -10.26 8.59
CA GLY A 127 -21.40 -10.52 9.21
C GLY A 127 -20.51 -9.26 9.21
N ALA A 128 -19.58 -9.11 10.14
CA ALA A 128 -19.23 -10.08 11.16
C ALA A 128 -20.26 -10.13 12.29
N PHE A 129 -20.32 -11.29 12.96
CA PHE A 129 -21.17 -11.55 14.12
C PHE A 129 -20.35 -11.42 15.40
N GLY A 130 -20.92 -10.87 16.48
CA GLY A 130 -20.20 -10.82 17.75
C GLY A 130 -20.74 -9.82 18.76
N SER A 131 -19.93 -9.52 19.75
CA SER A 131 -20.28 -8.60 20.84
C SER A 131 -20.26 -7.14 20.38
N PRO A 132 -21.25 -6.32 20.81
CA PRO A 132 -21.31 -4.88 20.46
C PRO A 132 -20.05 -4.09 20.82
N SER A 133 -19.28 -4.55 21.81
CA SER A 133 -18.01 -3.93 22.23
C SER A 133 -16.92 -3.95 21.14
N ARG A 134 -17.12 -4.74 20.08
CA ARG A 134 -16.18 -4.88 18.94
C ARG A 134 -16.60 -4.10 17.69
N ARG A 135 -17.57 -3.20 17.82
CA ARG A 135 -17.92 -2.28 16.72
C ARG A 135 -16.76 -1.33 16.38
N PRO A 136 -16.60 -0.91 15.13
CA PRO A 136 -17.56 -1.02 14.01
C PRO A 136 -17.50 -2.34 13.23
N MET A 137 -16.56 -3.25 13.53
CA MET A 137 -16.35 -4.48 12.76
C MET A 137 -17.52 -5.48 12.87
N ILE A 138 -18.33 -5.38 13.95
CA ILE A 138 -19.50 -6.25 14.18
C ILE A 138 -20.76 -5.57 13.67
N HIS A 139 -21.50 -6.27 12.81
CA HIS A 139 -22.77 -5.80 12.22
C HIS A 139 -23.99 -6.50 12.82
N THR A 140 -23.88 -7.78 13.18
CA THR A 140 -24.93 -8.51 13.91
C THR A 140 -24.46 -8.84 15.32
N ASP A 141 -25.18 -8.32 16.31
CA ASP A 141 -24.90 -8.57 17.72
C ASP A 141 -25.23 -10.02 18.08
N TRP A 142 -24.26 -10.70 18.67
CA TRP A 142 -24.41 -12.06 19.19
C TRP A 142 -23.52 -12.25 20.42
N GLU A 143 -24.14 -12.64 21.53
CA GLU A 143 -23.46 -12.95 22.81
C GLU A 143 -23.92 -14.27 23.42
N GLY A 144 -24.71 -15.06 22.67
CA GLY A 144 -25.19 -16.37 23.08
C GLY A 144 -24.10 -17.44 23.05
N PRO A 145 -24.42 -18.66 23.58
CA PRO A 145 -23.43 -19.76 23.62
C PRO A 145 -23.05 -20.30 22.25
N GLN A 146 -23.94 -20.22 21.28
CA GLN A 146 -23.70 -20.69 19.92
C GLN A 146 -24.49 -19.86 18.89
N VAL A 147 -23.91 -19.75 17.69
CA VAL A 147 -24.59 -19.24 16.50
C VAL A 147 -24.27 -20.14 15.30
N TRP A 148 -25.25 -20.39 14.47
CA TRP A 148 -25.14 -21.05 13.18
C TRP A 148 -25.28 -19.98 12.11
N VAL A 149 -24.31 -19.88 11.21
CA VAL A 149 -24.24 -18.84 10.18
C VAL A 149 -24.10 -19.52 8.82
N ARG A 150 -24.81 -18.99 7.82
CA ARG A 150 -24.68 -19.37 6.41
C ARG A 150 -24.46 -18.10 5.59
N ARG A 151 -23.30 -18.04 4.93
CA ARG A 151 -22.93 -16.98 3.99
C ARG A 151 -23.01 -17.54 2.58
N GLU A 152 -23.93 -17.01 1.77
CA GLU A 152 -23.96 -17.29 0.35
C GLU A 152 -22.90 -16.48 -0.39
N VAL A 153 -22.15 -17.13 -1.29
CA VAL A 153 -21.11 -16.51 -2.12
C VAL A 153 -21.43 -16.83 -3.57
N GLN A 154 -21.66 -15.79 -4.38
CA GLN A 154 -21.86 -15.92 -5.81
C GLN A 154 -20.51 -15.84 -6.52
N LEU A 155 -20.16 -16.89 -7.28
CA LEU A 155 -18.91 -16.95 -8.04
C LEU A 155 -19.21 -16.84 -9.54
N ASP A 156 -18.41 -16.07 -10.26
CA ASP A 156 -18.48 -15.91 -11.72
C ASP A 156 -17.97 -17.14 -12.49
N LYS A 157 -17.09 -17.91 -11.85
CA LYS A 157 -16.41 -19.08 -12.42
C LYS A 157 -16.08 -20.12 -11.37
N SER A 158 -15.60 -21.29 -11.81
CA SER A 158 -15.00 -22.30 -10.91
C SER A 158 -13.60 -21.88 -10.45
N PHE A 159 -13.27 -22.24 -9.21
CA PHE A 159 -11.95 -22.05 -8.61
C PHE A 159 -11.18 -23.37 -8.40
N ALA A 160 -11.62 -24.45 -9.04
CA ALA A 160 -10.92 -25.72 -8.99
C ALA A 160 -9.44 -25.59 -9.40
N GLY A 161 -8.55 -26.15 -8.60
CA GLY A 161 -7.11 -26.11 -8.84
C GLY A 161 -6.42 -24.76 -8.59
N ARG A 162 -7.13 -23.79 -8.03
CA ARG A 162 -6.57 -22.49 -7.63
C ARG A 162 -6.11 -22.52 -6.18
N ASP A 163 -5.18 -21.63 -5.81
CA ASP A 163 -4.65 -21.52 -4.44
C ASP A 163 -5.63 -20.67 -3.59
N MET A 164 -6.61 -21.35 -2.99
CA MET A 164 -7.73 -20.74 -2.28
C MET A 164 -7.57 -20.88 -0.77
N TYR A 165 -8.05 -19.87 -0.06
CA TYR A 165 -8.00 -19.77 1.40
C TYR A 165 -9.33 -19.28 1.96
N LEU A 166 -9.63 -19.66 3.21
CA LEU A 166 -10.49 -18.86 4.08
C LEU A 166 -9.61 -17.89 4.87
N TYR A 167 -10.01 -16.63 4.93
CA TYR A 167 -9.54 -15.70 5.95
C TYR A 167 -10.55 -15.73 7.09
N LEU A 168 -10.11 -16.11 8.29
CA LEU A 168 -10.98 -16.42 9.42
C LEU A 168 -10.58 -15.64 10.67
N THR A 169 -11.55 -14.95 11.25
CA THR A 169 -11.50 -14.45 12.61
C THR A 169 -12.59 -15.13 13.42
N ALA A 170 -12.19 -15.90 14.43
CA ALA A 170 -13.08 -16.53 15.39
C ALA A 170 -12.40 -16.46 16.74
N ASN A 171 -12.75 -15.45 17.53
CA ASN A 171 -12.19 -15.21 18.86
C ASN A 171 -12.59 -16.32 19.86
N GLU A 172 -13.55 -17.15 19.48
CA GLU A 172 -13.96 -18.38 20.13
C GLU A 172 -13.79 -19.58 19.16
N TYR A 173 -14.37 -20.72 19.47
CA TYR A 173 -14.26 -21.95 18.67
C TYR A 173 -15.24 -21.94 17.51
N ALA A 174 -14.78 -22.32 16.33
CA ALA A 174 -15.59 -22.39 15.12
C ALA A 174 -15.36 -23.67 14.33
N THR A 175 -16.45 -24.31 13.90
CA THR A 175 -16.37 -25.31 12.82
C THR A 175 -16.91 -24.66 11.56
N VAL A 176 -16.13 -24.66 10.48
CA VAL A 176 -16.47 -23.99 9.22
C VAL A 176 -16.50 -24.99 8.08
N TYR A 177 -17.51 -24.88 7.24
CA TYR A 177 -17.73 -25.72 6.06
C TYR A 177 -17.77 -24.87 4.81
N VAL A 178 -17.30 -25.39 3.69
CA VAL A 178 -17.50 -24.83 2.35
C VAL A 178 -18.26 -25.86 1.52
N ASN A 179 -19.45 -25.52 1.04
CA ASN A 179 -20.35 -26.40 0.29
C ASN A 179 -20.55 -27.79 0.95
N GLY A 180 -20.67 -27.82 2.28
CA GLY A 180 -20.84 -29.05 3.07
C GLY A 180 -19.55 -29.75 3.48
N ILE A 181 -18.39 -29.39 2.92
CA ILE A 181 -17.09 -30.01 3.25
C ILE A 181 -16.46 -29.24 4.42
N ALA A 182 -16.08 -29.95 5.49
CA ALA A 182 -15.44 -29.34 6.66
C ALA A 182 -14.03 -28.83 6.32
N VAL A 183 -13.76 -27.58 6.66
CA VAL A 183 -12.47 -26.91 6.44
C VAL A 183 -11.75 -26.64 7.75
N VAL A 184 -12.51 -26.27 8.78
CA VAL A 184 -12.01 -25.89 10.09
C VAL A 184 -12.79 -26.66 11.15
N ASP A 185 -12.11 -27.20 12.12
CA ASP A 185 -12.68 -27.78 13.33
C ASP A 185 -12.57 -26.81 14.53
N ASP A 186 -13.31 -27.06 15.59
CA ASP A 186 -13.43 -26.18 16.76
C ASP A 186 -12.25 -26.32 17.76
N THR A 187 -11.03 -26.54 17.26
CA THR A 187 -9.87 -26.86 18.11
C THR A 187 -9.11 -25.67 18.65
N LYS A 188 -9.24 -24.48 18.02
CA LYS A 188 -8.52 -23.27 18.41
C LYS A 188 -9.28 -21.99 18.06
N LYS A 189 -8.78 -20.86 18.58
CA LYS A 189 -9.19 -19.50 18.20
C LYS A 189 -8.44 -19.05 16.96
N TYR A 190 -9.04 -18.17 16.18
CA TYR A 190 -8.49 -17.60 14.95
C TYR A 190 -8.52 -16.07 15.03
N SER A 191 -7.43 -15.41 14.66
CA SER A 191 -7.30 -13.96 14.71
C SER A 191 -6.79 -13.44 13.37
N GLY A 192 -7.65 -13.50 12.34
CA GLY A 192 -7.29 -13.08 11.00
C GLY A 192 -6.30 -14.02 10.32
N GLU A 193 -6.54 -15.33 10.39
CA GLU A 193 -5.66 -16.33 9.83
C GLU A 193 -6.11 -16.78 8.44
N TYR A 194 -5.15 -17.01 7.54
CA TYR A 194 -5.37 -17.60 6.23
C TYR A 194 -5.27 -19.11 6.31
N ILE A 195 -6.37 -19.82 6.03
CA ILE A 195 -6.49 -21.27 6.09
C ILE A 195 -6.61 -21.80 4.67
N ARG A 196 -5.57 -22.51 4.21
CA ARG A 196 -5.54 -23.07 2.85
C ARG A 196 -6.64 -24.10 2.67
N LEU A 197 -7.40 -23.99 1.58
CA LEU A 197 -8.42 -24.98 1.21
C LEU A 197 -7.78 -26.20 0.55
N ALA A 198 -8.24 -27.38 0.92
CA ALA A 198 -7.86 -28.62 0.27
C ALA A 198 -8.41 -28.72 -1.17
N ASP A 199 -7.85 -29.59 -1.99
CA ASP A 199 -8.17 -29.68 -3.41
C ASP A 199 -9.64 -30.12 -3.67
N ASP A 200 -10.21 -30.95 -2.81
CA ASP A 200 -11.62 -31.35 -2.86
C ASP A 200 -12.56 -30.17 -2.53
N VAL A 201 -12.15 -29.33 -1.58
CA VAL A 201 -12.90 -28.10 -1.23
C VAL A 201 -12.84 -27.11 -2.38
N THR A 202 -11.65 -26.85 -2.94
CA THR A 202 -11.52 -25.94 -4.10
C THR A 202 -12.26 -26.45 -5.33
N ALA A 203 -12.31 -27.76 -5.55
CA ALA A 203 -13.08 -28.39 -6.61
C ALA A 203 -14.60 -28.22 -6.42
N SER A 204 -15.08 -28.03 -5.18
CA SER A 204 -16.48 -27.78 -4.86
C SER A 204 -16.91 -26.33 -5.16
N LEU A 205 -15.95 -25.40 -5.33
CA LEU A 205 -16.22 -23.99 -5.65
C LEU A 205 -16.54 -23.84 -7.14
N VAL A 206 -17.83 -23.73 -7.45
CA VAL A 206 -18.36 -23.71 -8.81
C VAL A 206 -18.91 -22.32 -9.17
N SER A 207 -19.12 -22.07 -10.45
CA SER A 207 -19.85 -20.88 -10.90
C SER A 207 -21.29 -20.87 -10.33
N GLY A 208 -21.75 -19.70 -9.91
CA GLY A 208 -23.05 -19.50 -9.26
C GLY A 208 -22.98 -19.60 -7.74
N LYS A 209 -24.02 -20.14 -7.13
CA LYS A 209 -24.18 -20.23 -5.68
C LYS A 209 -23.17 -21.17 -5.03
N ASN A 210 -22.48 -20.67 -4.01
CA ASN A 210 -21.66 -21.44 -3.06
C ASN A 210 -22.01 -20.99 -1.65
N VAL A 211 -21.67 -21.78 -0.63
CA VAL A 211 -22.03 -21.48 0.75
C VAL A 211 -20.83 -21.71 1.66
N ILE A 212 -20.53 -20.74 2.49
CA ILE A 212 -19.68 -20.88 3.67
C ILE A 212 -20.61 -20.98 4.87
N ALA A 213 -20.61 -22.12 5.56
CA ALA A 213 -21.45 -22.37 6.71
C ALA A 213 -20.58 -22.55 7.96
N ALA A 214 -21.03 -22.02 9.09
CA ALA A 214 -20.26 -22.12 10.34
C ALA A 214 -21.18 -22.38 11.53
N VAL A 215 -20.67 -23.13 12.52
CA VAL A 215 -21.16 -23.08 13.89
C VAL A 215 -20.07 -22.50 14.76
N VAL A 216 -20.40 -21.45 15.50
CA VAL A 216 -19.46 -20.76 16.39
C VAL A 216 -19.93 -20.93 17.82
N THR A 217 -19.03 -21.36 18.69
CA THR A 217 -19.28 -21.60 20.13
C THR A 217 -18.58 -20.54 20.94
N ASN A 218 -19.34 -19.78 21.73
CA ASN A 218 -18.82 -18.78 22.68
C ASN A 218 -19.11 -19.24 24.11
N PRO A 219 -18.16 -19.91 24.79
CA PRO A 219 -18.35 -20.36 26.16
C PRO A 219 -18.38 -19.21 27.18
N SER A 220 -17.71 -18.11 26.90
CA SER A 220 -17.68 -16.91 27.76
C SER A 220 -16.91 -15.77 27.09
N GLY A 221 -17.26 -14.54 27.46
CA GLY A 221 -16.54 -13.36 27.02
C GLY A 221 -17.08 -12.71 25.76
N SER A 222 -16.29 -11.86 25.16
CA SER A 222 -16.64 -11.12 23.96
C SER A 222 -16.48 -12.01 22.73
N ALA A 223 -17.52 -12.17 21.95
CA ALA A 223 -17.57 -13.00 20.73
C ALA A 223 -17.18 -12.21 19.48
N GLN A 224 -16.59 -12.91 18.51
CA GLN A 224 -16.39 -12.41 17.15
C GLN A 224 -16.29 -13.58 16.16
N PHE A 225 -17.02 -13.46 15.05
CA PHE A 225 -16.89 -14.37 13.92
C PHE A 225 -16.94 -13.57 12.62
N ASP A 226 -15.90 -13.72 11.82
CA ASP A 226 -15.81 -13.18 10.47
C ASP A 226 -15.10 -14.18 9.56
N VAL A 227 -15.54 -14.27 8.30
CA VAL A 227 -15.00 -15.21 7.34
C VAL A 227 -15.03 -14.63 5.93
N ALA A 228 -13.93 -14.80 5.20
CA ALA A 228 -13.80 -14.40 3.80
C ALA A 228 -13.28 -15.55 2.93
N LEU A 229 -13.55 -15.48 1.62
CA LEU A 229 -12.97 -16.37 0.62
C LEU A 229 -11.88 -15.63 -0.16
N VAL A 230 -10.68 -16.17 -0.19
CA VAL A 230 -9.49 -15.49 -0.71
C VAL A 230 -8.77 -16.38 -1.72
N GLU A 231 -8.36 -15.81 -2.84
CA GLU A 231 -7.44 -16.41 -3.79
C GLU A 231 -6.05 -15.80 -3.59
N LYS A 232 -5.03 -16.63 -3.43
CA LYS A 232 -3.65 -16.19 -3.43
C LYS A 232 -3.12 -16.17 -4.87
N LEU A 233 -2.78 -14.98 -5.35
CA LEU A 233 -2.26 -14.78 -6.68
C LEU A 233 -0.75 -15.06 -6.70
N PRO A 234 -0.24 -15.75 -7.73
CA PRO A 234 1.20 -15.98 -7.86
C PRO A 234 1.95 -14.67 -8.12
N ILE A 235 3.20 -14.65 -7.68
CA ILE A 235 4.12 -13.57 -8.06
C ILE A 235 4.35 -13.63 -9.57
N GLN A 236 4.17 -12.52 -10.26
CA GLN A 236 4.57 -12.40 -11.66
C GLN A 236 6.10 -12.34 -11.73
N MET A 237 6.69 -13.41 -12.25
CA MET A 237 8.15 -13.46 -12.46
C MET A 237 8.54 -12.48 -13.57
N ARG A 238 9.45 -11.57 -13.27
CA ARG A 238 10.05 -10.63 -14.23
C ARG A 238 11.45 -11.09 -14.58
N GLN A 239 11.81 -10.91 -15.85
CA GLN A 239 13.18 -11.13 -16.31
C GLN A 239 13.99 -9.85 -16.11
N GLU A 240 14.58 -9.69 -14.95
CA GLU A 240 15.43 -8.55 -14.62
C GLU A 240 16.65 -9.00 -13.83
N MET A 241 17.68 -8.20 -13.90
CA MET A 241 18.85 -8.33 -13.05
C MET A 241 18.66 -7.53 -11.76
N THR A 242 19.39 -7.85 -10.71
CA THR A 242 19.51 -6.99 -9.53
C THR A 242 20.64 -6.00 -9.72
N ALA A 243 20.43 -4.74 -9.31
CA ALA A 243 21.50 -3.77 -9.21
C ALA A 243 22.51 -4.17 -8.11
N GLU A 244 23.75 -3.75 -8.22
CA GLU A 244 24.72 -3.88 -7.14
C GLU A 244 24.62 -2.65 -6.23
N GLN A 245 24.17 -2.84 -4.97
CA GLN A 245 24.08 -1.73 -4.02
C GLN A 245 25.46 -1.39 -3.44
N LEU A 246 25.88 -0.15 -3.61
CA LEU A 246 27.18 0.37 -3.17
C LEU A 246 27.13 0.89 -1.74
N TYR A 247 26.03 1.55 -1.36
CA TYR A 247 25.84 2.10 -0.02
C TYR A 247 24.35 2.36 0.30
N ALA A 248 24.05 2.48 1.58
CA ALA A 248 22.87 3.12 2.14
C ALA A 248 23.34 4.17 3.15
N ASP A 249 22.80 5.39 3.09
CA ASP A 249 23.22 6.53 3.89
C ASP A 249 21.99 7.26 4.42
N VAL A 250 21.76 7.17 5.74
CA VAL A 250 20.63 7.82 6.43
C VAL A 250 21.07 9.16 6.99
N GLN A 251 20.36 10.21 6.57
CA GLN A 251 20.55 11.59 7.03
C GLN A 251 19.22 12.09 7.65
N PRO A 252 19.20 13.18 8.41
CA PRO A 252 18.02 13.62 9.15
C PRO A 252 16.73 13.79 8.34
N MET A 253 16.82 14.20 7.07
CA MET A 253 15.66 14.42 6.20
C MET A 253 15.66 13.54 4.95
N GLN A 254 16.68 12.67 4.79
CA GLN A 254 16.80 11.88 3.57
C GLN A 254 17.54 10.57 3.80
N THR A 255 17.18 9.56 3.01
CA THR A 255 17.92 8.32 2.88
C THR A 255 18.46 8.21 1.46
N ARG A 256 19.77 7.99 1.31
CA ARG A 256 20.46 7.90 0.02
C ARG A 256 20.98 6.50 -0.23
N TYR A 257 20.86 6.08 -1.47
CA TYR A 257 21.41 4.82 -1.97
C TYR A 257 22.24 5.04 -3.22
N GLY A 258 23.31 4.26 -3.38
CA GLY A 258 24.07 4.18 -4.62
C GLY A 258 24.05 2.76 -5.15
N PHE A 259 23.97 2.62 -6.47
CA PHE A 259 23.93 1.34 -7.17
C PHE A 259 24.79 1.37 -8.42
N THR A 260 25.35 0.19 -8.77
CA THR A 260 25.86 -0.08 -10.12
C THR A 260 24.80 -0.86 -10.90
N CYS A 261 24.43 -0.36 -12.09
CA CYS A 261 23.49 -0.98 -13.01
C CYS A 261 24.19 -1.18 -14.37
N GLY A 262 24.96 -2.28 -14.51
CA GLY A 262 25.80 -2.50 -15.68
C GLY A 262 26.83 -1.39 -15.86
N PRO A 263 26.85 -0.65 -17.01
CA PRO A 263 27.84 0.39 -17.28
C PRO A 263 27.54 1.75 -16.65
N VAL A 264 26.49 1.86 -15.79
CA VAL A 264 26.12 3.13 -15.16
C VAL A 264 26.04 3.02 -13.64
N GLU A 265 26.28 4.13 -12.96
CA GLU A 265 25.99 4.33 -11.55
C GLU A 265 24.64 5.04 -11.43
N LEU A 266 23.80 4.58 -10.50
CA LEU A 266 22.54 5.19 -10.11
C LEU A 266 22.62 5.65 -8.66
N SER A 267 22.42 6.93 -8.39
CA SER A 267 22.17 7.48 -7.06
C SER A 267 20.67 7.75 -6.88
N VAL A 268 20.10 7.31 -5.77
CA VAL A 268 18.67 7.56 -5.43
C VAL A 268 18.62 8.20 -4.04
N SER A 269 17.82 9.25 -3.89
CA SER A 269 17.58 9.92 -2.61
C SER A 269 16.09 10.00 -2.32
N PHE A 270 15.69 9.49 -1.18
CA PHE A 270 14.35 9.66 -0.60
C PHE A 270 14.38 10.83 0.37
N LEU A 271 13.62 11.89 0.11
CA LEU A 271 13.66 13.13 0.87
C LEU A 271 12.27 13.45 1.44
N ALA A 272 12.20 13.61 2.75
CA ALA A 272 11.05 14.15 3.48
C ALA A 272 11.45 15.51 4.09
N PRO A 273 11.01 16.67 3.55
CA PRO A 273 11.35 17.98 4.08
C PRO A 273 10.73 18.19 5.46
N LEU A 274 11.55 18.43 6.50
CA LEU A 274 11.13 18.64 7.88
C LEU A 274 11.67 19.99 8.39
N PHE A 275 11.15 21.10 7.86
CA PHE A 275 11.51 22.46 8.28
C PHE A 275 10.58 22.91 9.41
N LEU A 276 10.95 22.63 10.65
CA LEU A 276 10.12 22.81 11.83
C LEU A 276 9.71 24.26 12.12
N ASP A 277 10.45 25.23 11.58
CA ASP A 277 10.16 26.67 11.74
C ASP A 277 9.12 27.18 10.72
N ASP A 278 8.73 26.34 9.74
CA ASP A 278 7.75 26.65 8.72
C ASP A 278 6.63 25.59 8.71
N LEU A 279 5.48 25.93 9.33
CA LEU A 279 4.37 24.99 9.49
C LEU A 279 3.67 24.66 8.16
N ASP A 280 3.67 25.56 7.19
CA ASP A 280 3.09 25.29 5.88
C ASP A 280 3.97 24.28 5.12
N LEU A 281 5.29 24.42 5.23
CA LEU A 281 6.23 23.51 4.57
C LEU A 281 6.33 22.15 5.28
N VAL A 282 6.37 22.11 6.62
CA VAL A 282 6.48 20.86 7.38
C VAL A 282 5.21 20.02 7.32
N SER A 283 4.04 20.65 7.16
CA SER A 283 2.77 19.94 7.01
C SER A 283 2.45 19.52 5.57
N ARG A 284 3.24 19.98 4.60
CA ARG A 284 3.07 19.63 3.18
C ARG A 284 3.20 18.13 2.96
N PRO A 285 2.16 17.47 2.43
CA PRO A 285 2.11 16.00 2.38
C PRO A 285 2.83 15.43 1.15
N VAL A 286 4.06 15.91 0.88
CA VAL A 286 4.83 15.54 -0.31
C VAL A 286 6.25 15.14 0.06
N ASN A 287 6.65 13.94 -0.36
CA ASN A 287 8.03 13.45 -0.31
C ASN A 287 8.59 13.31 -1.73
N TYR A 288 9.91 13.32 -1.84
CA TYR A 288 10.61 13.31 -3.12
C TYR A 288 11.51 12.08 -3.25
N ILE A 289 11.52 11.48 -4.45
CA ILE A 289 12.45 10.41 -4.84
C ILE A 289 13.27 10.96 -5.99
N SER A 290 14.44 11.52 -5.68
CA SER A 290 15.36 12.07 -6.69
C SER A 290 16.34 11.00 -7.13
N TYR A 291 16.73 11.03 -8.41
CA TYR A 291 17.70 10.11 -8.97
C TYR A 291 18.68 10.83 -9.87
N GLU A 292 19.91 10.31 -9.90
CA GLU A 292 20.99 10.71 -10.82
C GLU A 292 21.63 9.45 -11.40
N VAL A 293 21.77 9.42 -12.74
CA VAL A 293 22.44 8.35 -13.48
C VAL A 293 23.72 8.92 -14.09
N SER A 294 24.84 8.21 -13.93
CA SER A 294 26.14 8.60 -14.49
C SER A 294 26.81 7.41 -15.17
N SER A 295 27.36 7.62 -16.37
CA SER A 295 28.15 6.61 -17.09
C SER A 295 29.46 6.33 -16.38
N LEU A 296 29.80 5.05 -16.20
CA LEU A 296 31.06 4.60 -15.59
C LEU A 296 32.21 4.44 -16.61
N ASP A 297 31.85 4.21 -17.88
CA ASP A 297 32.82 4.01 -18.99
C ASP A 297 33.01 5.23 -19.89
N GLY A 298 32.25 6.32 -19.62
CA GLY A 298 32.31 7.57 -20.36
C GLY A 298 31.60 7.57 -21.69
N VAL A 299 30.85 6.49 -22.04
CA VAL A 299 29.99 6.44 -23.24
C VAL A 299 28.56 6.86 -22.89
N LYS A 300 27.77 7.15 -23.90
CA LYS A 300 26.34 7.37 -23.74
C LYS A 300 25.60 6.03 -23.70
N HIS A 301 24.64 5.89 -22.81
CA HIS A 301 23.78 4.73 -22.69
C HIS A 301 22.31 5.16 -22.84
N ASP A 302 21.49 4.31 -23.44
CA ASP A 302 20.04 4.48 -23.49
C ASP A 302 19.46 4.08 -22.11
N VAL A 303 18.85 5.04 -21.41
CA VAL A 303 18.42 4.84 -20.03
C VAL A 303 16.95 5.13 -19.88
N LYS A 304 16.25 4.23 -19.17
CA LYS A 304 14.87 4.45 -18.68
C LYS A 304 14.81 4.11 -17.20
N ILE A 305 14.05 4.90 -16.46
CA ILE A 305 13.76 4.61 -15.05
C ILE A 305 12.26 4.39 -14.86
N SER A 306 11.90 3.35 -14.13
CA SER A 306 10.51 3.12 -13.75
C SER A 306 10.35 3.12 -12.23
N LEU A 307 9.22 3.63 -11.78
CA LEU A 307 8.77 3.54 -10.39
C LEU A 307 7.32 3.08 -10.38
N GLU A 308 7.08 1.99 -9.64
CA GLU A 308 5.74 1.40 -9.50
C GLU A 308 5.29 1.50 -8.05
N ALA A 309 3.99 1.69 -7.86
CA ALA A 309 3.32 1.69 -6.57
C ALA A 309 2.02 0.88 -6.66
N SER A 310 1.66 0.17 -5.59
CA SER A 310 0.39 -0.52 -5.51
C SER A 310 -0.70 0.37 -4.92
N PRO A 311 -2.00 0.11 -5.17
CA PRO A 311 -3.09 0.84 -4.51
C PRO A 311 -3.21 0.51 -3.01
N ALA A 312 -2.38 -0.37 -2.47
CA ALA A 312 -2.27 -0.65 -1.03
C ALA A 312 -1.99 0.60 -0.19
N TRP A 313 -1.40 1.64 -0.77
CA TRP A 313 -1.16 2.93 -0.14
C TRP A 313 -2.42 3.68 0.28
N ALA A 314 -3.58 3.35 -0.30
CA ALA A 314 -4.85 4.05 -0.09
C ALA A 314 -5.88 3.25 0.71
N VAL A 315 -5.51 2.10 1.28
CA VAL A 315 -6.40 1.20 2.01
C VAL A 315 -5.75 0.65 3.27
N ASN A 316 -6.58 0.30 4.23
CA ASN A 316 -6.11 -0.33 5.47
C ASN A 316 -5.85 -1.84 5.30
N PHE A 317 -6.72 -2.51 4.55
CA PHE A 317 -6.63 -3.95 4.31
C PHE A 317 -6.64 -4.25 2.81
N TYR A 318 -5.45 -4.23 2.21
CA TYR A 318 -5.30 -4.43 0.78
C TYR A 318 -5.78 -5.81 0.32
N GLY A 319 -6.51 -5.80 -0.81
CA GLY A 319 -7.18 -6.97 -1.37
C GLY A 319 -8.58 -7.23 -0.81
N ASN A 320 -8.90 -6.73 0.40
CA ASN A 320 -10.23 -6.74 0.99
C ASN A 320 -11.03 -5.48 0.66
N GLU A 321 -10.40 -4.31 0.78
CA GLU A 321 -11.00 -3.02 0.44
C GLU A 321 -10.87 -2.75 -1.06
N GLU A 322 -11.93 -2.22 -1.66
CA GLU A 322 -11.94 -1.89 -3.09
C GLU A 322 -11.19 -0.59 -3.35
N THR A 323 -10.39 -0.60 -4.41
CA THR A 323 -9.54 0.53 -4.80
C THR A 323 -9.84 1.02 -6.21
N LEU A 324 -9.63 2.31 -6.43
CA LEU A 324 -9.72 2.95 -7.74
C LEU A 324 -8.38 3.62 -8.05
N SER A 325 -7.74 3.22 -9.16
CA SER A 325 -6.54 3.87 -9.69
C SER A 325 -6.86 4.66 -10.95
N GLN A 326 -6.32 5.87 -11.06
CA GLN A 326 -6.57 6.81 -12.14
C GLN A 326 -5.28 7.49 -12.58
N THR A 327 -5.25 8.00 -13.82
CA THR A 327 -4.19 8.87 -14.34
C THR A 327 -4.78 10.16 -14.91
N PHE A 328 -4.09 11.27 -14.71
CA PHE A 328 -4.41 12.56 -15.31
C PHE A 328 -3.16 13.44 -15.36
N SER A 329 -3.21 14.55 -16.12
CA SER A 329 -2.16 15.56 -16.14
C SER A 329 -2.67 16.94 -15.74
N SER A 330 -1.81 17.74 -15.12
CA SER A 330 -2.07 19.13 -14.74
C SER A 330 -0.75 19.89 -14.65
N ASN A 331 -0.69 21.08 -15.22
CA ASN A 331 0.44 22.03 -15.13
C ASN A 331 1.82 21.38 -15.48
N GLY A 332 1.85 20.49 -16.49
CA GLY A 332 3.08 19.82 -16.93
C GLY A 332 3.54 18.69 -16.00
N LEU A 333 2.71 18.30 -15.04
CA LEU A 333 2.89 17.12 -14.21
C LEU A 333 1.89 16.04 -14.58
N LEU A 334 2.34 14.79 -14.52
CA LEU A 334 1.57 13.59 -14.74
C LEU A 334 1.32 12.92 -13.38
N TYR A 335 0.08 12.58 -13.12
CA TYR A 335 -0.39 12.04 -11.85
C TYR A 335 -0.91 10.61 -12.02
N LEU A 336 -0.51 9.75 -11.12
CA LEU A 336 -1.13 8.46 -10.82
C LEU A 336 -1.74 8.55 -9.42
N LYS A 337 -3.04 8.30 -9.32
CA LYS A 337 -3.83 8.46 -8.11
C LYS A 337 -4.48 7.15 -7.73
N ALA A 338 -4.38 6.73 -6.46
CA ALA A 338 -5.14 5.62 -5.90
C ALA A 338 -5.99 6.09 -4.72
N SER A 339 -7.20 5.52 -4.61
CA SER A 339 -8.14 5.84 -3.54
C SER A 339 -8.87 4.57 -3.12
N SER A 340 -9.29 4.49 -1.85
CA SER A 340 -10.35 3.56 -1.45
C SER A 340 -11.67 4.00 -2.08
N VAL A 341 -12.50 3.06 -2.50
CA VAL A 341 -13.85 3.35 -3.03
C VAL A 341 -14.78 3.81 -1.91
N ASP A 342 -14.68 3.19 -0.74
CA ASP A 342 -15.60 3.43 0.39
C ASP A 342 -15.35 4.77 1.11
N GLN A 343 -14.12 5.34 1.03
CA GLN A 343 -13.77 6.64 1.61
C GLN A 343 -14.24 6.82 3.06
N ASN A 344 -13.85 5.91 3.94
CA ASN A 344 -14.28 5.86 5.34
C ASN A 344 -13.57 6.93 6.19
N ILE A 345 -13.89 8.20 5.97
CA ILE A 345 -13.21 9.36 6.57
C ILE A 345 -13.18 9.25 8.10
N LEU A 346 -11.96 9.18 8.67
CA LEU A 346 -11.70 9.06 10.10
C LEU A 346 -12.45 7.88 10.76
N GLY A 347 -12.79 6.84 9.98
CA GLY A 347 -13.57 5.69 10.42
C GLY A 347 -12.77 4.66 11.22
N LYS A 348 -11.46 4.71 11.16
CA LYS A 348 -10.54 3.80 11.87
C LYS A 348 -9.99 4.45 13.14
N LYS A 349 -9.65 3.61 14.11
CA LYS A 349 -8.92 3.98 15.33
C LYS A 349 -8.23 2.74 15.87
N GLY A 350 -6.98 2.85 16.26
CA GLY A 350 -6.18 1.74 16.78
C GLY A 350 -4.70 2.03 16.60
N ASP A 351 -3.89 1.01 16.85
CA ASP A 351 -2.43 1.11 16.79
C ASP A 351 -1.85 0.51 15.50
N ASP A 352 -2.65 -0.25 14.75
CA ASP A 352 -2.24 -0.93 13.51
C ASP A 352 -3.16 -0.52 12.35
N ASP A 353 -3.40 0.76 12.23
CA ASP A 353 -4.26 1.29 11.18
C ASP A 353 -3.44 2.03 10.12
N ARG A 354 -3.84 1.82 8.86
CA ARG A 354 -3.45 2.60 7.71
C ARG A 354 -4.65 3.39 7.23
N ILE A 355 -4.39 4.46 6.51
CA ILE A 355 -5.46 5.31 5.99
C ILE A 355 -6.27 4.58 4.92
N ASN A 356 -7.61 4.71 4.94
CA ASN A 356 -8.50 4.20 3.90
C ASN A 356 -9.54 5.25 3.47
N TRP A 357 -9.17 6.51 3.58
CA TRP A 357 -9.87 7.66 3.00
C TRP A 357 -8.86 8.61 2.37
N GLY A 358 -9.33 9.56 1.57
CA GLY A 358 -8.44 10.42 0.80
C GLY A 358 -7.82 9.71 -0.39
N SER A 359 -6.62 10.12 -0.78
CA SER A 359 -5.97 9.59 -1.99
C SER A 359 -4.46 9.65 -1.92
N PHE A 360 -3.83 8.57 -2.36
CA PHE A 360 -2.42 8.47 -2.64
C PHE A 360 -2.11 9.03 -4.03
N TYR A 361 -0.96 9.71 -4.17
CA TYR A 361 -0.46 10.25 -5.43
C TYR A 361 0.98 9.84 -5.66
N LEU A 362 1.26 9.33 -6.87
CA LEU A 362 2.59 9.27 -7.45
C LEU A 362 2.62 10.27 -8.60
N VAL A 363 3.64 11.15 -8.63
CA VAL A 363 3.68 12.30 -9.56
C VAL A 363 5.05 12.39 -10.21
N ALA A 364 5.07 12.72 -11.51
CA ALA A 364 6.28 12.94 -12.29
C ALA A 364 6.10 14.11 -13.26
N GLU A 365 7.19 14.64 -13.79
CA GLU A 365 7.12 15.54 -14.94
C GLU A 365 6.48 14.82 -16.14
N GLU A 366 5.56 15.47 -16.84
CA GLU A 366 4.83 14.88 -17.95
C GLU A 366 5.74 14.59 -19.16
N SER A 367 6.77 15.42 -19.38
CA SER A 367 7.72 15.23 -20.49
C SER A 367 8.47 13.89 -20.34
N ASP A 368 8.52 13.12 -21.44
CA ASP A 368 9.26 11.87 -21.55
C ASP A 368 8.83 10.78 -20.54
N THR A 369 7.61 10.92 -19.97
CA THR A 369 7.06 10.03 -18.95
C THR A 369 5.77 9.38 -19.46
N GLN A 370 5.69 8.05 -19.35
CA GLN A 370 4.48 7.26 -19.60
C GLN A 370 3.89 6.80 -18.25
N ALA A 371 2.58 6.99 -18.08
CA ALA A 371 1.82 6.46 -16.98
C ALA A 371 1.11 5.16 -17.38
N LEU A 372 1.15 4.17 -16.52
CA LEU A 372 0.51 2.86 -16.71
C LEU A 372 -0.32 2.54 -15.47
N VAL A 373 -1.49 1.95 -15.70
CA VAL A 373 -2.35 1.37 -14.64
C VAL A 373 -2.72 -0.03 -15.08
N SER A 374 -2.45 -1.03 -14.25
CA SER A 374 -2.81 -2.43 -14.52
C SER A 374 -4.29 -2.70 -14.25
N GLU A 375 -4.77 -3.87 -14.65
CA GLU A 375 -6.14 -4.33 -14.31
C GLU A 375 -6.35 -4.47 -12.80
N GLU A 376 -5.29 -4.80 -12.06
CA GLU A 376 -5.30 -4.91 -10.60
C GLU A 376 -5.12 -3.55 -9.89
N GLY A 377 -4.99 -2.47 -10.67
CA GLY A 377 -4.86 -1.11 -10.15
C GLY A 377 -3.43 -0.68 -9.81
N ASP A 378 -2.41 -1.52 -10.08
CA ASP A 378 -1.03 -1.09 -9.89
C ASP A 378 -0.68 0.04 -10.84
N MET A 379 0.06 0.98 -10.33
CA MET A 379 0.43 2.21 -11.00
C MET A 379 1.93 2.22 -11.29
N ALA A 380 2.33 2.65 -12.47
CA ALA A 380 3.73 2.79 -12.82
C ALA A 380 3.99 4.03 -13.67
N PHE A 381 5.10 4.70 -13.40
CA PHE A 381 5.75 5.58 -14.34
C PHE A 381 6.92 4.89 -15.02
N VAL A 382 7.06 5.12 -16.32
CA VAL A 382 8.26 4.81 -17.09
C VAL A 382 8.75 6.10 -17.71
N ARG A 383 9.91 6.58 -17.27
CA ARG A 383 10.52 7.81 -17.78
C ARG A 383 11.72 7.46 -18.68
N ASP A 384 11.70 7.97 -19.90
CA ASP A 384 12.78 7.83 -20.86
C ASP A 384 13.80 8.97 -20.66
N LEU A 385 15.02 8.64 -20.26
CA LEU A 385 16.08 9.61 -20.01
C LEU A 385 16.96 9.81 -21.28
N GLY A 386 16.62 9.10 -22.36
CA GLY A 386 17.32 9.14 -23.64
C GLY A 386 18.74 8.59 -23.59
N SER A 387 19.51 8.87 -24.62
CA SER A 387 20.91 8.45 -24.72
C SER A 387 21.82 9.50 -24.12
N SER A 388 22.31 9.28 -22.90
CA SER A 388 23.07 10.26 -22.12
C SER A 388 24.23 9.64 -21.35
N ARG A 389 25.23 10.46 -21.02
CA ARG A 389 26.29 10.13 -20.04
C ARG A 389 25.88 10.50 -18.62
N LYS A 390 24.98 11.45 -18.47
CA LYS A 390 24.44 11.90 -17.20
C LYS A 390 22.98 12.30 -17.40
N ALA A 391 22.11 11.80 -16.52
CA ALA A 391 20.71 12.18 -16.45
C ALA A 391 20.26 12.26 -14.99
N GLU A 392 19.32 13.15 -14.71
CA GLU A 392 18.75 13.32 -13.39
C GLU A 392 17.27 13.61 -13.46
N GLY A 393 16.56 13.41 -12.37
CA GLY A 393 15.15 13.70 -12.26
C GLY A 393 14.59 13.34 -10.90
N LYS A 394 13.27 13.43 -10.81
CA LYS A 394 12.56 13.09 -9.57
C LYS A 394 11.19 12.50 -9.86
N PHE A 395 10.72 11.70 -8.92
CA PHE A 395 9.32 11.38 -8.68
C PHE A 395 8.91 12.03 -7.36
N MET A 396 7.62 12.28 -7.19
CA MET A 396 7.06 12.80 -5.96
C MET A 396 5.97 11.84 -5.48
N ILE A 397 5.87 11.67 -4.17
CA ILE A 397 4.83 10.89 -3.51
C ILE A 397 4.08 11.81 -2.56
N GLY A 398 2.77 11.77 -2.59
CA GLY A 398 1.94 12.54 -1.69
C GLY A 398 0.66 11.84 -1.29
N TYR A 399 0.01 12.39 -0.27
CA TYR A 399 -1.27 11.91 0.21
C TYR A 399 -2.18 13.08 0.59
N ASP A 400 -3.41 13.09 0.07
CA ASP A 400 -4.45 13.99 0.52
C ASP A 400 -5.41 13.24 1.43
N ASP A 401 -5.30 13.47 2.72
CA ASP A 401 -6.10 12.82 3.76
C ASP A 401 -7.47 13.49 4.01
N LEU A 402 -7.80 14.57 3.29
CA LEU A 402 -9.04 15.35 3.40
C LEU A 402 -9.31 15.88 4.81
N TYR A 403 -9.23 15.02 5.82
CA TYR A 403 -9.35 15.29 7.24
C TYR A 403 -8.36 14.41 8.02
N SER A 404 -7.56 15.05 8.88
CA SER A 404 -6.50 14.38 9.62
C SER A 404 -6.93 13.92 11.01
N VAL A 405 -7.87 14.62 11.66
CA VAL A 405 -8.27 14.31 13.04
C VAL A 405 -9.71 14.74 13.30
N GLN A 406 -10.37 14.00 14.20
CA GLN A 406 -11.65 14.41 14.77
C GLN A 406 -11.45 14.98 16.17
N TYR A 407 -11.92 16.21 16.40
CA TYR A 407 -11.81 16.90 17.66
C TYR A 407 -13.19 17.39 18.12
N PHE A 408 -13.66 16.89 19.27
CA PHE A 408 -15.00 17.15 19.82
C PHE A 408 -16.17 16.99 18.83
N GLY A 409 -16.07 15.98 17.95
CA GLY A 409 -17.11 15.70 16.95
C GLY A 409 -16.98 16.49 15.63
N GLU A 410 -16.00 17.37 15.52
CA GLU A 410 -15.67 18.10 14.29
C GLU A 410 -14.46 17.46 13.61
N ASN A 411 -14.57 17.26 12.28
CA ASN A 411 -13.46 16.79 11.47
C ASN A 411 -12.57 17.98 11.08
N LEU A 412 -11.29 17.91 11.45
CA LEU A 412 -10.31 18.96 11.16
C LEU A 412 -9.47 18.56 9.95
N ARG A 413 -9.32 19.52 9.02
CA ARG A 413 -8.44 19.37 7.86
C ARG A 413 -6.97 19.37 8.27
N PRO A 414 -6.08 18.80 7.43
CA PRO A 414 -4.64 18.92 7.64
C PRO A 414 -4.22 20.40 7.60
N TYR A 415 -3.14 20.72 8.30
CA TYR A 415 -2.70 22.10 8.45
C TYR A 415 -2.39 22.78 7.10
N TRP A 416 -1.79 22.04 6.13
CA TRP A 416 -1.51 22.57 4.79
C TRP A 416 -2.77 23.02 4.03
N ASN A 417 -3.93 22.41 4.32
CA ASN A 417 -5.23 22.75 3.73
C ASN A 417 -6.26 23.15 4.80
N ARG A 418 -5.81 23.84 5.86
CA ARG A 418 -6.67 24.26 7.00
C ARG A 418 -7.83 25.18 6.59
N THR A 419 -7.67 25.94 5.51
CA THR A 419 -8.69 26.83 4.95
C THR A 419 -9.68 26.10 4.04
N GLY A 420 -9.29 24.94 3.46
CA GLY A 420 -10.12 24.11 2.60
C GLY A 420 -10.14 24.55 1.13
N ASP A 421 -9.33 25.53 0.74
CA ASP A 421 -9.23 26.08 -0.61
C ASP A 421 -7.89 25.77 -1.32
N VAL A 422 -7.02 25.02 -0.66
CA VAL A 422 -5.75 24.56 -1.23
C VAL A 422 -5.94 23.17 -1.83
N THR A 423 -5.48 22.93 -3.04
CA THR A 423 -5.52 21.62 -3.69
C THR A 423 -4.21 20.86 -3.50
N ILE A 424 -4.26 19.54 -3.52
CA ILE A 424 -3.06 18.71 -3.43
C ILE A 424 -2.14 18.92 -4.64
N GLU A 425 -2.70 19.16 -5.82
CA GLU A 425 -1.95 19.43 -7.04
C GLU A 425 -1.01 20.63 -6.85
N SER A 426 -1.49 21.70 -6.20
CA SER A 426 -0.67 22.90 -5.90
C SER A 426 0.49 22.61 -4.93
N GLN A 427 0.46 21.48 -4.23
CA GLN A 427 1.55 21.07 -3.35
C GLN A 427 2.68 20.35 -4.09
N PHE A 428 2.44 19.87 -5.31
CA PHE A 428 3.45 19.25 -6.17
C PHE A 428 4.15 20.25 -7.09
N GLU A 429 3.58 21.42 -7.30
CA GLU A 429 4.15 22.53 -8.09
C GLU A 429 5.23 23.28 -7.30
#